data_fd84dd3fe701797858a759bd6e028653
#
_entry.id   fd84dd3fe701797858a759bd6e028653
#
_cell.length_a   1.000
_cell.length_b   1.000
_cell.length_c   1.000
_cell.angle_alpha   90.00
_cell.angle_beta   90.00
_cell.angle_gamma   90.00
#
_symmetry.space_group_name_H-M   'P 1'
#
loop_
_entity.id
_entity.type
_entity.pdbx_description
1 polymer ?
#
loop_
_entity_poly.entity_id
_entity_poly.type
_entity_poly.pdbx_seq_one_letter_code
_entity_poly.pdbx_strand_id
1 'polypeptide(L)'
;MGELFPRGSSASIDGSPETPKPPPSPPLPPRQHQQLSLVQPPQKKKHKPKVFRILRSVFRTFPILTSPACKISVLSGGLSESARGISGSKVTGTLFGYRKGRVSLSVQENPRCLPSLVVELAMQTSVLQKEMSTGMLRIALECEKRSDKDKIRVLDEPLWKMFCNGRKGGYGVKRDASEEDLNVMELLKAVSMGAGVLPGNSVVEGPDGELAYMRAHFERVMGSKDSETLYMISPEGDTGPELSIFFMRV
;
A
#
# COMPACT_ATOMS: atom_id res chain seq x y z
N MET A 1 -17.86 -28.38 86.97
CA MET A 1 -17.01 -29.38 86.41
C MET A 1 -16.78 -29.00 84.98
N GLY A 2 -15.81 -28.32 84.70
CA GLY A 2 -14.54 -27.77 84.84
C GLY A 2 -13.50 -28.61 84.23
N GLU A 3 -12.92 -28.32 83.08
CA GLU A 3 -11.53 -28.61 82.85
C GLU A 3 -10.95 -27.71 81.75
N LEU A 4 -9.92 -27.01 82.13
CA LEU A 4 -9.07 -26.19 81.34
C LEU A 4 -8.13 -27.07 80.46
N PHE A 5 -7.93 -26.70 79.22
CA PHE A 5 -6.80 -27.17 78.44
C PHE A 5 -5.79 -26.05 78.18
N PRO A 6 -4.48 -26.31 78.31
CA PRO A 6 -3.45 -25.30 78.13
C PRO A 6 -3.11 -25.05 76.67
N ARG A 7 -2.79 -23.78 76.35
CA ARG A 7 -2.25 -23.32 75.11
C ARG A 7 -0.85 -23.93 74.81
N GLY A 8 -0.70 -24.66 73.72
CA GLY A 8 0.57 -25.03 73.15
C GLY A 8 1.06 -23.97 72.13
N SER A 9 2.25 -23.44 72.38
CA SER A 9 2.97 -22.55 71.49
C SER A 9 3.47 -23.33 70.30
N SER A 10 3.04 -22.96 69.11
CA SER A 10 3.61 -23.49 67.83
C SER A 10 4.62 -22.50 67.29
N ALA A 11 5.89 -22.89 67.27
CA ALA A 11 6.96 -22.17 66.59
C ALA A 11 6.77 -22.26 65.07
N SER A 12 6.72 -21.16 64.40
CA SER A 12 6.74 -21.07 62.95
C SER A 12 8.17 -21.34 62.47
N ILE A 13 8.35 -22.42 61.73
CA ILE A 13 9.56 -22.62 60.93
C ILE A 13 9.26 -22.13 59.53
N ASP A 14 9.80 -20.96 59.24
CA ASP A 14 9.80 -20.35 57.91
C ASP A 14 11.00 -20.90 57.17
N GLY A 15 10.74 -21.76 56.21
CA GLY A 15 11.72 -22.42 55.35
C GLY A 15 11.19 -22.63 53.94
N SER A 16 10.98 -21.56 53.21
CA SER A 16 10.73 -21.64 51.78
C SER A 16 12.05 -21.90 51.05
N PRO A 17 12.15 -22.90 50.19
CA PRO A 17 13.35 -23.11 49.39
C PRO A 17 13.43 -22.02 48.30
N GLU A 18 14.49 -21.22 48.32
CA GLU A 18 14.85 -20.31 47.25
C GLU A 18 15.06 -21.10 45.93
N THR A 19 14.21 -20.82 44.95
CA THR A 19 14.44 -21.25 43.55
C THR A 19 15.61 -20.49 42.95
N PRO A 20 16.59 -21.13 42.33
CA PRO A 20 17.72 -20.45 41.73
C PRO A 20 17.24 -19.55 40.57
N LYS A 21 17.66 -18.27 40.61
CA LYS A 21 17.43 -17.32 39.50
C LYS A 21 18.04 -17.87 38.21
N PRO A 22 17.30 -17.84 37.07
CA PRO A 22 17.86 -18.20 35.78
C PRO A 22 19.00 -17.22 35.42
N PRO A 23 20.02 -17.68 34.69
CA PRO A 23 21.13 -16.82 34.26
C PRO A 23 20.62 -15.69 33.34
N PRO A 24 21.29 -14.52 33.36
CA PRO A 24 20.90 -13.41 32.50
C PRO A 24 21.03 -13.81 31.01
N SER A 25 19.99 -13.55 30.25
CA SER A 25 19.95 -13.80 28.81
C SER A 25 21.07 -13.02 28.10
N PRO A 26 21.74 -13.59 27.11
CA PRO A 26 22.77 -12.89 26.36
C PRO A 26 22.19 -11.65 25.68
N PRO A 27 22.97 -10.55 25.54
CA PRO A 27 22.52 -9.34 24.87
C PRO A 27 22.16 -9.65 23.43
N LEU A 28 20.98 -9.18 23.01
CA LEU A 28 20.49 -9.27 21.62
C LEU A 28 21.49 -8.56 20.70
N PRO A 29 21.84 -9.15 19.55
CA PRO A 29 22.70 -8.50 18.57
C PRO A 29 22.06 -7.18 18.11
N PRO A 30 22.87 -6.14 17.81
CA PRO A 30 22.36 -4.86 17.33
C PRO A 30 21.55 -5.09 16.05
N ARG A 31 20.33 -4.51 16.01
CA ARG A 31 19.49 -4.53 14.81
C ARG A 31 20.29 -3.93 13.66
N GLN A 32 20.66 -4.75 12.71
CA GLN A 32 21.19 -4.27 11.44
C GLN A 32 20.05 -3.52 10.74
N HIS A 33 20.21 -2.21 10.57
CA HIS A 33 19.35 -1.42 9.70
C HIS A 33 19.47 -2.02 8.28
N GLN A 34 18.45 -2.72 7.85
CA GLN A 34 18.38 -3.19 6.47
C GLN A 34 18.33 -1.94 5.57
N GLN A 35 19.32 -1.80 4.73
CA GLN A 35 19.32 -0.72 3.73
C GLN A 35 18.16 -0.96 2.78
N LEU A 36 17.20 -0.02 2.77
CA LEU A 36 16.08 -0.05 1.85
C LEU A 36 16.60 0.15 0.43
N SER A 37 16.30 -0.78 -0.47
CA SER A 37 16.70 -0.72 -1.88
C SER A 37 15.64 -0.09 -2.79
N LEU A 38 14.62 0.54 -2.18
CA LEU A 38 13.54 1.21 -2.90
C LEU A 38 14.02 2.54 -3.50
N VAL A 39 13.68 2.77 -4.76
CA VAL A 39 14.07 3.96 -5.51
C VAL A 39 12.93 4.99 -5.51
N GLN A 40 13.27 6.28 -5.46
CA GLN A 40 12.25 7.32 -5.60
C GLN A 40 11.66 7.31 -7.02
N PRO A 41 10.33 7.49 -7.16
CA PRO A 41 9.72 7.61 -8.47
C PRO A 41 10.23 8.87 -9.19
N PRO A 42 10.40 8.84 -10.53
CA PRO A 42 10.88 9.98 -11.29
C PRO A 42 9.91 11.16 -11.15
N GLN A 43 10.39 12.25 -10.54
CA GLN A 43 9.62 13.48 -10.47
C GLN A 43 9.58 14.14 -11.85
N LYS A 44 8.38 14.23 -12.43
CA LYS A 44 8.17 15.00 -13.66
C LYS A 44 8.46 16.48 -13.39
N LYS A 45 9.69 16.91 -13.70
CA LYS A 45 10.04 18.33 -13.67
C LYS A 45 9.11 19.08 -14.63
N LYS A 46 8.32 20.02 -14.12
CA LYS A 46 7.57 20.94 -14.95
C LYS A 46 8.56 21.81 -15.69
N HIS A 47 8.85 21.47 -16.94
CA HIS A 47 9.54 22.37 -17.85
C HIS A 47 8.64 23.57 -18.12
N LYS A 48 9.02 24.74 -17.59
CA LYS A 48 8.51 26.01 -18.08
C LYS A 48 8.94 26.14 -19.54
N PRO A 49 8.05 26.46 -20.49
CA PRO A 49 8.46 26.68 -21.87
C PRO A 49 9.32 27.94 -21.91
N LYS A 50 10.62 27.78 -21.96
CA LYS A 50 11.49 28.84 -22.44
C LYS A 50 11.33 28.90 -23.94
N VAL A 51 10.80 30.01 -24.40
CA VAL A 51 10.78 30.42 -25.79
C VAL A 51 12.22 30.38 -26.32
N PHE A 52 12.56 29.36 -27.07
CA PHE A 52 13.70 29.39 -27.97
C PHE A 52 13.17 29.31 -29.39
N ARG A 53 12.96 30.51 -29.94
CA ARG A 53 12.97 30.73 -31.38
C ARG A 53 14.42 30.58 -31.84
N ILE A 54 14.54 29.94 -33.02
CA ILE A 54 15.71 29.94 -33.91
C ILE A 54 16.83 28.96 -33.51
N LEU A 55 16.81 27.82 -34.19
CA LEU A 55 17.91 27.32 -35.01
C LEU A 55 17.39 26.14 -35.86
N ARG A 56 16.72 26.51 -36.93
CA ARG A 56 16.48 25.64 -38.09
C ARG A 56 17.71 25.76 -38.96
N SER A 57 18.46 24.73 -39.09
CA SER A 57 19.37 24.39 -40.16
C SER A 57 20.65 23.73 -39.62
N VAL A 58 21.05 22.71 -40.34
CA VAL A 58 22.31 21.96 -40.25
C VAL A 58 22.27 20.83 -39.17
N PHE A 59 21.67 19.69 -39.56
CA PHE A 59 22.25 18.34 -39.38
C PHE A 59 21.44 17.35 -40.18
N ARG A 60 21.59 17.43 -41.53
CA ARG A 60 21.44 16.27 -42.38
C ARG A 60 22.74 15.47 -42.30
N THR A 61 22.58 14.15 -42.26
CA THR A 61 23.61 13.12 -42.36
C THR A 61 24.28 12.67 -41.07
N PHE A 62 23.60 11.75 -40.37
CA PHE A 62 24.24 10.58 -39.76
C PHE A 62 23.27 9.40 -39.86
N PRO A 63 23.65 8.24 -40.44
CA PRO A 63 22.83 7.03 -40.41
C PRO A 63 22.89 6.45 -39.00
N ILE A 64 21.80 6.59 -38.27
CA ILE A 64 21.62 5.93 -36.98
C ILE A 64 21.35 4.46 -37.27
N LEU A 65 22.28 3.61 -36.83
CA LEU A 65 22.12 2.17 -36.75
C LEU A 65 20.89 1.88 -35.84
N THR A 66 19.79 1.55 -36.49
CA THR A 66 18.56 1.11 -35.79
C THR A 66 18.75 -0.31 -35.34
N SER A 67 18.83 -0.52 -34.03
CA SER A 67 18.61 -1.83 -33.42
C SER A 67 17.25 -2.36 -33.84
N PRO A 68 17.10 -3.65 -34.13
CA PRO A 68 15.82 -4.21 -34.59
C PRO A 68 14.81 -4.17 -33.45
N ALA A 69 13.90 -3.19 -33.48
CA ALA A 69 12.70 -3.19 -32.68
C ALA A 69 11.80 -4.32 -33.20
N CYS A 70 11.40 -5.21 -32.31
CA CYS A 70 10.39 -6.23 -32.60
C CYS A 70 9.13 -5.55 -33.15
N LYS A 71 8.89 -5.72 -34.44
CA LYS A 71 7.64 -5.31 -35.07
C LYS A 71 6.56 -6.31 -34.67
N ILE A 72 5.72 -5.93 -33.72
CA ILE A 72 4.42 -6.57 -33.55
C ILE A 72 3.59 -6.14 -34.74
N SER A 73 3.28 -7.09 -35.64
CA SER A 73 2.40 -6.89 -36.77
C SER A 73 0.99 -6.62 -36.29
N VAL A 74 0.59 -5.37 -36.24
CA VAL A 74 -0.82 -5.00 -36.10
C VAL A 74 -1.46 -5.24 -37.46
N LEU A 75 -2.24 -6.31 -37.54
CA LEU A 75 -3.06 -6.63 -38.71
C LEU A 75 -4.14 -5.54 -38.86
N SER A 76 -4.08 -4.87 -39.98
CA SER A 76 -4.96 -3.81 -40.43
C SER A 76 -6.43 -4.25 -40.46
N GLY A 77 -7.28 -3.47 -39.84
CA GLY A 77 -8.74 -3.55 -39.92
C GLY A 77 -9.38 -2.29 -39.38
N GLY A 78 -9.79 -1.43 -40.25
CA GLY A 78 -10.24 -0.09 -40.24
C GLY A 78 -11.19 0.41 -39.13
N LEU A 79 -11.16 1.75 -39.04
CA LEU A 79 -12.20 2.68 -38.54
C LEU A 79 -12.41 2.77 -37.02
N SER A 80 -11.79 3.74 -36.39
CA SER A 80 -12.48 4.89 -35.80
C SER A 80 -11.50 5.83 -35.12
N GLU A 81 -11.19 6.96 -35.76
CA GLU A 81 -10.59 8.17 -35.16
C GLU A 81 -11.60 8.84 -34.25
N SER A 82 -11.81 8.32 -33.05
CA SER A 82 -12.58 9.03 -32.02
C SER A 82 -12.37 8.51 -30.61
N ALA A 83 -11.30 7.75 -30.35
CA ALA A 83 -10.89 7.45 -28.99
C ALA A 83 -9.43 7.88 -28.83
N ARG A 84 -9.20 9.19 -28.65
CA ARG A 84 -8.02 9.65 -27.89
C ARG A 84 -8.20 9.11 -26.47
N GLY A 85 -7.96 7.81 -26.35
CA GLY A 85 -8.08 7.04 -25.14
C GLY A 85 -7.29 7.72 -24.06
N ILE A 86 -7.94 7.94 -22.95
CA ILE A 86 -7.34 8.22 -21.66
C ILE A 86 -6.31 7.10 -21.44
N SER A 87 -5.05 7.36 -21.82
CA SER A 87 -3.98 6.38 -21.65
C SER A 87 -3.73 6.23 -20.16
N GLY A 88 -4.24 5.19 -19.56
CA GLY A 88 -3.99 4.83 -18.18
C GLY A 88 -2.52 4.48 -17.99
N SER A 89 -1.92 4.97 -16.92
CA SER A 89 -0.59 4.53 -16.51
C SER A 89 -0.70 3.32 -15.58
N LYS A 90 0.13 2.30 -15.81
CA LYS A 90 0.16 1.12 -14.95
C LYS A 90 0.92 1.45 -13.65
N VAL A 91 0.34 1.10 -12.50
CA VAL A 91 0.93 1.26 -11.17
C VAL A 91 0.83 -0.04 -10.39
N THR A 92 1.60 -0.16 -9.31
CA THR A 92 1.49 -1.26 -8.35
C THR A 92 0.81 -0.76 -7.10
N GLY A 93 -0.31 -1.39 -6.75
CA GLY A 93 -1.03 -1.15 -5.50
C GLY A 93 -0.82 -2.28 -4.51
N THR A 94 -0.68 -1.94 -3.23
CA THR A 94 -0.57 -2.92 -2.14
C THR A 94 -1.52 -2.49 -1.04
N LEU A 95 -2.45 -3.38 -0.68
CA LEU A 95 -3.27 -3.28 0.53
C LEU A 95 -2.64 -4.19 1.57
N PHE A 96 -2.42 -3.69 2.78
CA PHE A 96 -1.78 -4.48 3.84
C PHE A 96 -2.19 -3.97 5.22
N GLY A 97 -2.09 -4.83 6.21
CA GLY A 97 -2.38 -4.50 7.59
C GLY A 97 -2.45 -5.73 8.49
N TYR A 98 -2.36 -5.52 9.77
CA TYR A 98 -2.62 -6.56 10.77
C TYR A 98 -4.10 -6.93 10.78
N ARG A 99 -4.42 -8.18 11.12
CA ARG A 99 -5.79 -8.70 11.04
C ARG A 99 -6.86 -7.81 11.70
N LYS A 100 -6.58 -7.30 12.90
CA LYS A 100 -7.45 -6.37 13.64
C LYS A 100 -7.06 -4.90 13.44
N GLY A 101 -5.98 -4.67 12.70
CA GLY A 101 -5.49 -3.33 12.37
C GLY A 101 -6.22 -2.73 11.18
N ARG A 102 -5.97 -1.43 10.97
CA ARG A 102 -6.44 -0.73 9.78
C ARG A 102 -5.68 -1.15 8.54
N VAL A 103 -6.33 -1.05 7.42
CA VAL A 103 -5.73 -1.29 6.12
C VAL A 103 -4.94 -0.07 5.66
N SER A 104 -3.70 -0.27 5.23
CA SER A 104 -2.93 0.71 4.49
C SER A 104 -2.97 0.37 3.00
N LEU A 105 -3.25 1.37 2.17
CA LEU A 105 -3.09 1.33 0.72
C LEU A 105 -1.81 2.04 0.35
N SER A 106 -0.88 1.34 -0.29
CA SER A 106 0.33 1.91 -0.86
C SER A 106 0.28 1.84 -2.38
N VAL A 107 0.62 2.93 -3.07
CA VAL A 107 0.70 3.00 -4.53
C VAL A 107 2.13 3.33 -4.95
N GLN A 108 2.70 2.52 -5.82
CA GLN A 108 4.04 2.64 -6.37
C GLN A 108 3.98 2.70 -7.91
N GLU A 109 4.87 3.42 -8.57
CA GLU A 109 4.98 3.39 -10.04
C GLU A 109 5.38 2.00 -10.54
N ASN A 110 6.23 1.31 -9.79
CA ASN A 110 6.56 -0.09 -9.97
C ASN A 110 6.99 -0.72 -8.63
N PRO A 111 7.09 -2.05 -8.52
CA PRO A 111 7.40 -2.74 -7.26
C PRO A 111 8.69 -2.32 -6.56
N ARG A 112 9.64 -1.70 -7.27
CA ARG A 112 10.96 -1.33 -6.75
C ARG A 112 11.08 0.14 -6.37
N CYS A 113 10.05 0.95 -6.65
CA CYS A 113 10.03 2.36 -6.29
C CYS A 113 9.49 2.56 -4.87
N LEU A 114 9.87 3.67 -4.25
CA LEU A 114 9.20 4.15 -3.04
C LEU A 114 7.73 4.44 -3.33
N PRO A 115 6.84 4.29 -2.35
CA PRO A 115 5.44 4.69 -2.49
C PRO A 115 5.30 6.16 -2.88
N SER A 116 4.49 6.42 -3.89
CA SER A 116 4.08 7.77 -4.28
C SER A 116 2.84 8.24 -3.51
N LEU A 117 2.11 7.30 -2.91
CA LEU A 117 0.93 7.55 -2.09
C LEU A 117 0.82 6.45 -1.03
N VAL A 118 0.55 6.85 0.21
CA VAL A 118 0.10 5.94 1.28
C VAL A 118 -1.17 6.53 1.89
N VAL A 119 -2.21 5.71 1.96
CA VAL A 119 -3.51 6.06 2.56
C VAL A 119 -3.87 5.03 3.61
N GLU A 120 -4.09 5.47 4.83
CA GLU A 120 -4.66 4.64 5.89
C GLU A 120 -6.19 4.67 5.77
N LEU A 121 -6.82 3.51 5.62
CA LEU A 121 -8.25 3.34 5.50
C LEU A 121 -8.86 2.99 6.87
N ALA A 122 -9.98 3.64 7.23
CA ALA A 122 -10.71 3.35 8.48
C ALA A 122 -11.49 2.02 8.39
N MET A 123 -10.87 0.99 7.84
CA MET A 123 -11.40 -0.35 7.67
C MET A 123 -10.40 -1.35 8.25
N GLN A 124 -10.89 -2.35 8.99
CA GLN A 124 -10.05 -3.44 9.46
C GLN A 124 -9.68 -4.39 8.33
N THR A 125 -8.46 -4.94 8.38
CA THR A 125 -7.97 -5.90 7.38
C THR A 125 -8.88 -7.13 7.25
N SER A 126 -9.41 -7.63 8.37
CA SER A 126 -10.36 -8.75 8.37
C SER A 126 -11.68 -8.43 7.66
N VAL A 127 -12.14 -7.17 7.74
CA VAL A 127 -13.33 -6.70 7.03
C VAL A 127 -13.04 -6.61 5.52
N LEU A 128 -11.89 -6.05 5.14
CA LEU A 128 -11.45 -6.00 3.74
C LEU A 128 -11.41 -7.41 3.13
N GLN A 129 -10.79 -8.37 3.82
CA GLN A 129 -10.71 -9.77 3.35
C GLN A 129 -12.10 -10.38 3.14
N LYS A 130 -13.04 -10.11 4.06
CA LYS A 130 -14.43 -10.57 3.94
C LYS A 130 -15.13 -9.94 2.74
N GLU A 131 -15.01 -8.63 2.53
CA GLU A 131 -15.63 -7.95 1.40
C GLU A 131 -15.03 -8.44 0.07
N MET A 132 -13.72 -8.66 0.00
CA MET A 132 -13.08 -9.21 -1.19
C MET A 132 -13.52 -10.64 -1.52
N SER A 133 -13.84 -11.45 -0.53
CA SER A 133 -14.33 -12.82 -0.76
C SER A 133 -15.70 -12.86 -1.47
N THR A 134 -16.41 -11.74 -1.56
CA THR A 134 -17.68 -11.64 -2.31
C THR A 134 -17.48 -11.47 -3.82
N GLY A 135 -16.22 -11.35 -4.28
CA GLY A 135 -15.86 -11.27 -5.70
C GLY A 135 -15.72 -9.85 -6.25
N MET A 136 -16.27 -8.83 -5.60
CA MET A 136 -16.13 -7.43 -6.06
C MET A 136 -15.97 -6.48 -4.87
N LEU A 137 -14.95 -5.64 -4.94
CA LEU A 137 -14.71 -4.58 -3.95
C LEU A 137 -14.56 -3.23 -4.64
N ARG A 138 -15.38 -2.27 -4.25
CA ARG A 138 -15.30 -0.88 -4.69
C ARG A 138 -15.06 0.03 -3.48
N ILE A 139 -13.90 0.67 -3.46
CA ILE A 139 -13.56 1.67 -2.44
C ILE A 139 -13.67 3.04 -3.09
N ALA A 140 -14.56 3.90 -2.60
CA ALA A 140 -14.65 5.29 -3.02
C ALA A 140 -14.12 6.19 -1.91
N LEU A 141 -13.22 7.10 -2.30
CA LEU A 141 -12.56 8.08 -1.44
C LEU A 141 -12.98 9.48 -1.94
N GLU A 142 -13.90 10.09 -1.22
CA GLU A 142 -14.55 11.35 -1.58
C GLU A 142 -14.05 12.49 -0.70
N CYS A 143 -13.64 13.60 -1.28
CA CYS A 143 -13.34 14.84 -0.56
C CYS A 143 -14.15 16.01 -1.13
N GLU A 144 -14.20 17.10 -0.41
CA GLU A 144 -14.94 18.29 -0.82
C GLU A 144 -14.21 19.01 -1.96
N LYS A 145 -15.00 19.52 -2.90
CA LYS A 145 -14.49 20.31 -4.01
C LYS A 145 -13.96 21.65 -3.49
N ARG A 146 -12.69 21.92 -3.78
CA ARG A 146 -12.05 23.18 -3.45
C ARG A 146 -12.24 24.21 -4.57
N SER A 147 -12.06 25.50 -4.23
CA SER A 147 -12.06 26.56 -5.23
C SER A 147 -10.93 26.34 -6.25
N ASP A 148 -11.13 26.76 -7.50
CA ASP A 148 -10.17 26.59 -8.61
C ASP A 148 -8.77 27.19 -8.40
N LYS A 149 -8.57 27.93 -7.31
CA LYS A 149 -7.27 28.53 -6.94
C LYS A 149 -6.29 27.51 -6.38
N ASP A 150 -6.78 26.43 -5.79
CA ASP A 150 -5.98 25.38 -5.19
C ASP A 150 -5.72 24.25 -6.21
N LYS A 151 -4.62 24.34 -6.96
CA LYS A 151 -4.24 23.36 -7.99
C LYS A 151 -3.60 22.11 -7.41
N ILE A 152 -4.17 21.54 -6.35
CA ILE A 152 -3.73 20.29 -5.76
C ILE A 152 -4.34 19.14 -6.56
N ARG A 153 -3.56 18.06 -6.85
CA ARG A 153 -4.13 16.85 -7.46
C ARG A 153 -5.06 16.17 -6.46
N VAL A 154 -6.06 15.40 -6.94
CA VAL A 154 -6.99 14.68 -6.06
C VAL A 154 -6.27 13.68 -5.13
N LEU A 155 -5.17 13.07 -5.57
CA LEU A 155 -4.33 12.18 -4.74
C LEU A 155 -3.46 12.93 -3.71
N ASP A 156 -3.37 14.24 -3.79
CA ASP A 156 -2.60 15.04 -2.83
C ASP A 156 -3.49 15.60 -1.70
N GLU A 157 -4.79 15.33 -1.73
CA GLU A 157 -5.69 15.64 -0.63
C GLU A 157 -5.29 14.86 0.63
N PRO A 158 -5.40 15.47 1.82
CA PRO A 158 -4.99 14.81 3.06
C PRO A 158 -6.02 13.84 3.62
N LEU A 159 -7.31 14.01 3.27
CA LEU A 159 -8.43 13.31 3.90
C LEU A 159 -9.57 13.08 2.91
N TRP A 160 -10.14 11.86 2.95
CA TRP A 160 -11.34 11.49 2.21
C TRP A 160 -12.36 10.83 3.10
N LYS A 161 -13.64 11.01 2.81
CA LYS A 161 -14.73 10.16 3.29
C LYS A 161 -14.64 8.84 2.52
N MET A 162 -14.58 7.72 3.22
CA MET A 162 -14.42 6.40 2.60
C MET A 162 -15.77 5.67 2.53
N PHE A 163 -16.05 5.09 1.38
CA PHE A 163 -17.17 4.20 1.14
C PHE A 163 -16.66 2.86 0.63
N CYS A 164 -17.22 1.77 1.14
CA CYS A 164 -16.93 0.42 0.70
C CYS A 164 -18.21 -0.20 0.15
N ASN A 165 -18.22 -0.59 -1.12
CA ASN A 165 -19.41 -1.11 -1.82
C ASN A 165 -20.65 -0.20 -1.61
N GLY A 166 -20.47 1.12 -1.68
CA GLY A 166 -21.51 2.13 -1.51
C GLY A 166 -21.91 2.42 -0.05
N ARG A 167 -21.35 1.72 0.93
CA ARG A 167 -21.61 1.94 2.36
C ARG A 167 -20.50 2.81 2.95
N LYS A 168 -20.87 3.86 3.70
CA LYS A 168 -19.90 4.69 4.39
C LYS A 168 -19.15 3.86 5.44
N GLY A 169 -17.81 3.77 5.29
CA GLY A 169 -16.93 2.98 6.15
C GLY A 169 -16.04 3.80 7.09
N GLY A 170 -16.05 5.14 6.93
CA GLY A 170 -15.19 6.02 7.72
C GLY A 170 -14.41 6.99 6.85
N TYR A 171 -13.09 7.03 7.05
CA TYR A 171 -12.20 7.99 6.36
C TYR A 171 -10.97 7.27 5.81
N GLY A 172 -10.41 7.82 4.72
CA GLY A 172 -9.07 7.53 4.25
C GLY A 172 -8.18 8.72 4.55
N VAL A 173 -7.03 8.49 5.19
CA VAL A 173 -6.09 9.54 5.58
C VAL A 173 -4.78 9.34 4.82
N LYS A 174 -4.37 10.35 4.04
CA LYS A 174 -3.05 10.36 3.42
C LYS A 174 -2.00 10.61 4.50
N ARG A 175 -0.94 9.85 4.48
CA ARG A 175 0.21 10.02 5.35
C ARG A 175 1.51 9.70 4.63
N ASP A 176 2.60 10.10 5.23
CA ASP A 176 3.92 9.67 4.78
C ASP A 176 4.13 8.18 5.08
N ALA A 177 4.95 7.52 4.28
CA ALA A 177 5.31 6.13 4.51
C ALA A 177 6.15 6.02 5.79
N SER A 178 5.71 5.17 6.71
CA SER A 178 6.47 4.81 7.90
C SER A 178 7.60 3.82 7.57
N GLU A 179 8.53 3.61 8.49
CA GLU A 179 9.54 2.56 8.35
C GLU A 179 8.93 1.17 8.18
N GLU A 180 7.82 0.90 8.85
CA GLU A 180 7.08 -0.36 8.71
C GLU A 180 6.51 -0.52 7.30
N ASP A 181 5.90 0.53 6.73
CA ASP A 181 5.42 0.51 5.35
C ASP A 181 6.55 0.25 4.36
N LEU A 182 7.70 0.91 4.54
CA LEU A 182 8.86 0.73 3.69
C LEU A 182 9.45 -0.69 3.80
N ASN A 183 9.47 -1.27 4.98
CA ASN A 183 9.87 -2.66 5.19
C ASN A 183 8.94 -3.64 4.48
N VAL A 184 7.62 -3.42 4.55
CA VAL A 184 6.63 -4.21 3.79
C VAL A 184 6.88 -4.10 2.29
N MET A 185 7.12 -2.89 1.77
CA MET A 185 7.41 -2.69 0.34
C MET A 185 8.73 -3.36 -0.06
N GLU A 186 9.75 -3.32 0.79
CA GLU A 186 11.03 -3.99 0.54
C GLU A 186 10.88 -5.52 0.50
N LEU A 187 10.14 -6.11 1.44
CA LEU A 187 9.84 -7.54 1.43
C LEU A 187 9.07 -7.97 0.18
N LEU A 188 8.19 -7.10 -0.32
CA LEU A 188 7.35 -7.37 -1.48
C LEU A 188 7.94 -6.90 -2.82
N LYS A 189 9.16 -6.37 -2.85
CA LYS A 189 9.75 -5.81 -4.09
C LYS A 189 9.89 -6.79 -5.25
N ALA A 190 9.99 -8.09 -4.94
CA ALA A 190 10.04 -9.16 -5.94
C ALA A 190 8.65 -9.71 -6.32
N VAL A 191 7.61 -9.29 -5.60
CA VAL A 191 6.23 -9.74 -5.82
C VAL A 191 5.53 -8.75 -6.74
N SER A 192 5.17 -9.17 -7.93
CA SER A 192 4.41 -8.34 -8.87
C SER A 192 2.92 -8.35 -8.56
N MET A 193 2.38 -9.53 -8.22
CA MET A 193 0.97 -9.75 -7.90
C MET A 193 0.85 -10.94 -6.95
N GLY A 194 -0.07 -10.87 -6.00
CA GLY A 194 -0.38 -11.94 -5.07
C GLY A 194 -0.97 -11.45 -3.76
N ALA A 195 -1.42 -12.39 -2.95
CA ALA A 195 -1.88 -12.16 -1.60
C ALA A 195 -1.24 -13.18 -0.65
N GLY A 196 -1.06 -12.79 0.60
CA GLY A 196 -0.43 -13.65 1.58
C GLY A 196 -0.29 -12.97 2.93
N VAL A 197 0.62 -13.54 3.73
CA VAL A 197 0.92 -13.07 5.08
C VAL A 197 2.43 -12.89 5.21
N LEU A 198 2.83 -11.79 5.81
CA LEU A 198 4.21 -11.48 6.17
C LEU A 198 4.39 -11.63 7.68
N PRO A 199 5.62 -11.96 8.14
CA PRO A 199 5.95 -11.87 9.56
C PRO A 199 5.72 -10.45 10.04
N GLY A 200 4.91 -10.28 11.07
CA GLY A 200 4.70 -8.99 11.71
C GLY A 200 5.83 -8.65 12.68
N ASN A 201 5.99 -7.36 12.96
CA ASN A 201 6.91 -6.87 14.00
C ASN A 201 6.25 -6.86 15.40
N SER A 202 5.06 -7.42 15.55
CA SER A 202 4.32 -7.31 16.78
C SER A 202 4.85 -8.28 17.85
N VAL A 203 4.84 -7.82 19.07
CA VAL A 203 5.03 -8.64 20.28
C VAL A 203 3.87 -9.62 20.48
N VAL A 204 2.85 -9.54 19.60
CA VAL A 204 1.65 -10.38 19.64
C VAL A 204 1.91 -11.67 18.90
N GLU A 205 1.92 -12.78 19.63
CA GLU A 205 2.02 -14.12 19.03
C GLU A 205 0.69 -14.55 18.41
N GLY A 206 0.77 -15.34 17.33
CA GLY A 206 -0.38 -15.93 16.67
C GLY A 206 -0.93 -15.10 15.50
N PRO A 207 -2.12 -15.47 14.98
CA PRO A 207 -2.66 -14.89 13.74
C PRO A 207 -2.93 -13.37 13.77
N ASP A 208 -3.06 -12.79 14.96
CA ASP A 208 -3.26 -11.34 15.11
C ASP A 208 -1.95 -10.56 14.94
N GLY A 209 -0.79 -11.22 15.11
CA GLY A 209 0.53 -10.65 14.89
C GLY A 209 1.02 -10.74 13.43
N GLU A 210 0.27 -11.40 12.57
CA GLU A 210 0.58 -11.55 11.16
C GLU A 210 0.09 -10.35 10.35
N LEU A 211 0.90 -9.91 9.40
CA LEU A 211 0.56 -8.82 8.49
C LEU A 211 0.07 -9.41 7.17
N ALA A 212 -1.24 -9.32 6.93
CA ALA A 212 -1.81 -9.73 5.66
C ALA A 212 -1.56 -8.69 4.57
N TYR A 213 -1.33 -9.13 3.33
CA TYR A 213 -1.19 -8.25 2.19
C TYR A 213 -1.93 -8.79 0.96
N MET A 214 -2.31 -7.86 0.09
CA MET A 214 -2.70 -8.10 -1.28
C MET A 214 -2.00 -7.07 -2.16
N ARG A 215 -1.32 -7.55 -3.19
CA ARG A 215 -0.58 -6.74 -4.13
C ARG A 215 -1.01 -7.06 -5.55
N ALA A 216 -1.28 -6.02 -6.34
CA ALA A 216 -1.71 -6.17 -7.72
C ALA A 216 -1.23 -4.99 -8.58
N HIS A 217 -1.28 -5.19 -9.88
CA HIS A 217 -1.18 -4.11 -10.83
C HIS A 217 -2.53 -3.43 -11.00
N PHE A 218 -2.48 -2.11 -11.16
CA PHE A 218 -3.66 -1.29 -11.42
C PHE A 218 -3.45 -0.44 -12.66
N GLU A 219 -4.48 -0.31 -13.44
CA GLU A 219 -4.59 0.74 -14.44
C GLU A 219 -5.07 2.01 -13.74
N ARG A 220 -4.27 3.05 -13.79
CA ARG A 220 -4.56 4.34 -13.23
C ARG A 220 -5.16 5.23 -14.28
N VAL A 221 -6.44 5.54 -14.15
CA VAL A 221 -7.23 6.33 -15.10
C VAL A 221 -7.54 7.69 -14.48
N MET A 222 -7.13 8.76 -15.17
CA MET A 222 -7.48 10.13 -14.81
C MET A 222 -8.76 10.51 -15.55
N GLY A 223 -9.91 10.46 -14.89
CA GLY A 223 -11.20 10.85 -15.46
C GLY A 223 -11.32 12.36 -15.65
N SER A 224 -10.81 13.13 -14.70
CA SER A 224 -10.78 14.59 -14.75
C SER A 224 -9.71 15.14 -13.78
N LYS A 225 -9.64 16.47 -13.62
CA LYS A 225 -8.82 17.10 -12.56
C LYS A 225 -9.29 16.74 -11.15
N ASP A 226 -10.55 16.34 -11.02
CA ASP A 226 -11.23 16.07 -9.75
C ASP A 226 -11.52 14.59 -9.53
N SER A 227 -11.11 13.70 -10.46
CA SER A 227 -11.33 12.26 -10.33
C SER A 227 -10.18 11.44 -10.89
N GLU A 228 -9.78 10.43 -10.15
CA GLU A 228 -8.77 9.46 -10.52
C GLU A 228 -9.16 8.08 -9.99
N THR A 229 -9.01 7.06 -10.80
CA THR A 229 -9.42 5.69 -10.46
C THR A 229 -8.28 4.71 -10.67
N LEU A 230 -8.16 3.77 -9.77
CA LEU A 230 -7.29 2.62 -9.88
C LEU A 230 -8.15 1.38 -10.12
N TYR A 231 -8.04 0.78 -11.30
CA TYR A 231 -8.69 -0.49 -11.65
C TYR A 231 -7.69 -1.62 -11.54
N MET A 232 -7.98 -2.63 -10.74
CA MET A 232 -7.12 -3.81 -10.65
C MET A 232 -7.08 -4.55 -11.98
N ILE A 233 -5.87 -4.87 -12.44
CA ILE A 233 -5.65 -5.68 -13.63
C ILE A 233 -5.56 -7.12 -13.18
N SER A 234 -6.57 -7.92 -13.51
CA SER A 234 -6.55 -9.37 -13.28
C SER A 234 -5.80 -10.08 -14.42
N PRO A 235 -5.09 -11.18 -14.16
CA PRO A 235 -4.54 -12.03 -15.21
C PRO A 235 -5.65 -12.57 -16.12
N GLU A 236 -5.34 -12.81 -17.38
CA GLU A 236 -6.29 -13.42 -18.31
C GLU A 236 -6.75 -14.80 -17.79
N GLY A 237 -8.06 -15.00 -17.76
CA GLY A 237 -8.69 -16.24 -17.27
C GLY A 237 -8.79 -16.37 -15.75
N ASP A 238 -8.38 -15.35 -14.99
CA ASP A 238 -8.56 -15.35 -13.55
C ASP A 238 -9.98 -14.90 -13.17
N THR A 239 -10.64 -15.71 -12.35
CA THR A 239 -11.95 -15.40 -11.73
C THR A 239 -11.81 -14.79 -10.33
N GLY A 240 -10.61 -14.28 -10.02
CA GLY A 240 -10.32 -13.64 -8.75
C GLY A 240 -11.16 -12.40 -8.46
N PRO A 241 -11.06 -11.84 -7.25
CA PRO A 241 -11.84 -10.67 -6.89
C PRO A 241 -11.42 -9.44 -7.71
N GLU A 242 -12.42 -8.66 -8.11
CA GLU A 242 -12.20 -7.36 -8.76
C GLU A 242 -12.09 -6.26 -7.70
N LEU A 243 -11.09 -5.40 -7.84
CA LEU A 243 -10.91 -4.23 -6.98
C LEU A 243 -10.84 -2.95 -7.80
N SER A 244 -11.64 -1.96 -7.41
CA SER A 244 -11.58 -0.61 -7.95
C SER A 244 -11.49 0.41 -6.82
N ILE A 245 -10.60 1.38 -6.94
CA ILE A 245 -10.40 2.44 -5.95
C ILE A 245 -10.58 3.78 -6.64
N PHE A 246 -11.58 4.53 -6.20
CA PHE A 246 -11.95 5.83 -6.75
C PHE A 246 -11.53 6.95 -5.81
N PHE A 247 -10.81 7.92 -6.33
CA PHE A 247 -10.50 9.18 -5.65
C PHE A 247 -11.26 10.28 -6.35
N MET A 248 -12.12 11.01 -5.64
CA MET A 248 -12.96 12.02 -6.27
C MET A 248 -13.23 13.21 -5.36
N ARG A 249 -13.40 14.36 -5.99
CA ARG A 249 -13.95 15.58 -5.35
C ARG A 249 -15.42 15.72 -5.74
N VAL A 250 -16.27 15.87 -4.74
CA VAL A 250 -17.72 15.95 -4.89
C VAL A 250 -18.26 17.27 -4.33
#